data_7a5cbc276ccb204d4e00087bbebfe7bf
#
_entry.id   7a5cbc276ccb204d4e00087bbebfe7bf
#
_cell.length_a   1.000
_cell.length_b   1.000
_cell.length_c   1.000
_cell.angle_alpha   90.00
_cell.angle_beta   90.00
_cell.angle_gamma   90.00
#
_symmetry.space_group_name_H-M   'P 1'
#
loop_
_entity.id
_entity.type
_entity.pdbx_description
1 polymer ?
#
loop_
_entity_poly.entity_id
_entity_poly.type
_entity_poly.pdbx_seq_one_letter_code
_entity_poly.pdbx_strand_id
1 'polypeptide(L)'
;MFDPDNYPITIAEMPSVQRELDEVLCEDEKSRLIDWLAMNPTIGDIIPGTNGIRKCRWTCRNQGKRGGLRIIYYFRDLNMPVVILAVYQKREKLNLTMREKKMMAKLVDELVEVYGVRLRSAVSRAAG
;
A
#
# COMPACT_ATOMS: atom_id res chain seq x y z
N MET A 1 18.27 -14.28 -11.94
CA MET A 1 18.22 -15.34 -10.93
C MET A 1 17.42 -14.85 -9.72
N PHE A 2 16.56 -15.67 -9.20
CA PHE A 2 15.76 -15.35 -8.02
C PHE A 2 16.68 -15.24 -6.79
N ASP A 3 16.63 -14.10 -6.11
CA ASP A 3 17.35 -13.87 -4.86
C ASP A 3 16.32 -13.55 -3.77
N PRO A 4 16.08 -14.47 -2.81
CA PRO A 4 15.08 -14.25 -1.77
C PRO A 4 15.35 -13.03 -0.89
N ASP A 5 16.62 -12.65 -0.74
CA ASP A 5 17.00 -11.50 0.08
C ASP A 5 16.78 -10.16 -0.62
N ASN A 6 16.68 -10.18 -1.95
CA ASN A 6 16.47 -9.00 -2.79
C ASN A 6 15.15 -9.04 -3.55
N TYR A 7 14.28 -9.99 -3.25
CA TYR A 7 13.01 -10.10 -3.94
C TYR A 7 12.06 -9.00 -3.47
N PRO A 8 11.50 -8.21 -4.40
CA PRO A 8 10.58 -7.15 -3.99
C PRO A 8 9.32 -7.73 -3.35
N ILE A 9 8.81 -7.03 -2.34
CA ILE A 9 7.58 -7.37 -1.66
C ILE A 9 6.42 -7.21 -2.63
N THR A 10 5.48 -8.14 -2.62
CA THR A 10 4.28 -8.07 -3.44
C THR A 10 3.41 -6.89 -3.02
N ILE A 11 2.91 -6.15 -4.00
CA ILE A 11 1.98 -5.05 -3.77
C ILE A 11 0.58 -5.50 -4.18
N ALA A 12 -0.38 -5.31 -3.29
CA ALA A 12 -1.79 -5.51 -3.57
C ALA A 12 -2.50 -4.16 -3.62
N GLU A 13 -3.40 -3.98 -4.57
CA GLU A 13 -4.16 -2.74 -4.74
C GLU A 13 -5.64 -3.04 -4.56
N MET A 14 -6.34 -2.22 -3.78
CA MET A 14 -7.79 -2.28 -3.72
C MET A 14 -8.37 -1.90 -5.09
N PRO A 15 -9.53 -2.46 -5.50
CA PRO A 15 -10.09 -2.18 -6.83
C PRO A 15 -10.31 -0.69 -7.12
N SER A 16 -10.73 0.09 -6.13
CA SER A 16 -10.88 1.53 -6.27
C SER A 16 -9.55 2.23 -6.51
N VAL A 17 -8.48 1.74 -5.88
CA VAL A 17 -7.12 2.27 -6.03
C VAL A 17 -6.60 2.03 -7.45
N GLN A 18 -6.84 0.86 -8.01
CA GLN A 18 -6.43 0.55 -9.38
C GLN A 18 -7.00 1.57 -10.36
N ARG A 19 -8.28 1.88 -10.24
CA ARG A 19 -8.93 2.88 -11.10
C ARG A 19 -8.35 4.27 -10.90
N GLU A 20 -8.16 4.69 -9.66
CA GLU A 20 -7.60 6.00 -9.35
C GLU A 20 -6.18 6.17 -9.89
N LEU A 21 -5.35 5.15 -9.75
CA LEU A 21 -3.99 5.18 -10.28
C LEU A 21 -3.99 5.23 -11.80
N ASP A 22 -4.84 4.46 -12.44
CA ASP A 22 -4.94 4.43 -13.91
C ASP A 22 -5.41 5.77 -14.48
N GLU A 23 -6.20 6.52 -13.72
CA GLU A 23 -6.67 7.85 -14.13
C GLU A 23 -5.59 8.93 -14.05
N VAL A 24 -4.68 8.82 -13.09
CA VAL A 24 -3.71 9.89 -12.81
C VAL A 24 -2.29 9.57 -13.26
N LEU A 25 -1.95 8.30 -13.46
CA LEU A 25 -0.61 7.89 -13.87
C LEU A 25 -0.65 7.08 -15.17
N CYS A 26 0.32 7.30 -16.04
CA CYS A 26 0.56 6.38 -17.14
C CYS A 26 1.13 5.07 -16.59
N GLU A 27 1.11 4.01 -17.40
CA GLU A 27 1.57 2.69 -16.97
C GLU A 27 3.02 2.70 -16.48
N ASP A 28 3.88 3.47 -17.14
CA ASP A 28 5.29 3.55 -16.77
C ASP A 28 5.45 4.18 -15.39
N GLU A 29 4.75 5.28 -15.10
CA GLU A 29 4.77 5.91 -13.78
C GLU A 29 4.18 5.00 -12.71
N LYS A 30 3.09 4.32 -13.03
CA LYS A 30 2.46 3.38 -12.12
C LYS A 30 3.42 2.24 -11.76
N SER A 31 4.10 1.67 -12.74
CA SER A 31 5.09 0.62 -12.51
C SER A 31 6.22 1.11 -11.61
N ARG A 32 6.71 2.32 -11.84
CA ARG A 32 7.77 2.88 -11.00
C ARG A 32 7.33 3.11 -9.56
N LEU A 33 6.10 3.57 -9.37
CA LEU A 33 5.55 3.74 -8.03
C LEU A 33 5.48 2.40 -7.28
N ILE A 34 4.94 1.39 -7.94
CA ILE A 34 4.79 0.06 -7.35
C ILE A 34 6.15 -0.54 -7.01
N ASP A 35 7.11 -0.48 -7.92
CA ASP A 35 8.46 -0.99 -7.69
C ASP A 35 9.14 -0.26 -6.54
N TRP A 36 9.02 1.06 -6.51
CA TRP A 36 9.60 1.88 -5.46
C TRP A 36 9.02 1.52 -4.08
N LEU A 37 7.71 1.38 -4.00
CA LEU A 37 7.05 1.03 -2.74
C LEU A 37 7.41 -0.39 -2.30
N ALA A 38 7.49 -1.33 -3.24
CA ALA A 38 7.89 -2.71 -2.96
C ALA A 38 9.31 -2.80 -2.41
N MET A 39 10.20 -1.92 -2.86
CA MET A 39 11.57 -1.87 -2.36
C MET A 39 11.73 -1.05 -1.09
N ASN A 40 10.76 -0.22 -0.75
CA ASN A 40 10.84 0.70 0.39
C ASN A 40 9.54 0.71 1.20
N PRO A 41 9.09 -0.44 1.72
CA PRO A 41 7.76 -0.52 2.35
C PRO A 41 7.62 0.29 3.63
N THR A 42 8.71 0.67 4.26
CA THR A 42 8.69 1.47 5.49
C THR A 42 8.98 2.95 5.26
N ILE A 43 9.01 3.39 4.00
CA ILE A 43 9.35 4.77 3.65
C ILE A 43 8.32 5.77 4.16
N GLY A 44 7.06 5.38 4.23
CA GLY A 44 5.98 6.26 4.67
C GLY A 44 5.93 6.41 6.18
N ASP A 45 5.40 7.55 6.62
CA ASP A 45 5.19 7.84 8.03
C ASP A 45 3.92 7.14 8.53
N ILE A 46 4.00 6.58 9.73
CA ILE A 46 2.83 5.96 10.35
C ILE A 46 1.82 7.04 10.72
N ILE A 47 0.57 6.82 10.35
CA ILE A 47 -0.55 7.70 10.70
C ILE A 47 -1.02 7.33 12.11
N PRO A 48 -0.98 8.25 13.07
CA PRO A 48 -1.43 7.94 14.43
C PRO A 48 -2.87 7.46 14.48
N GLY A 49 -3.14 6.49 15.33
CA GLY A 49 -4.49 5.96 15.53
C GLY A 49 -4.98 4.98 14.48
N THR A 50 -4.11 4.46 13.64
CA THR A 50 -4.50 3.56 12.55
C THR A 50 -3.91 2.16 12.65
N ASN A 51 -3.22 1.84 13.73
CA ASN A 51 -2.56 0.55 13.91
C ASN A 51 -1.48 0.24 12.86
N GLY A 52 -0.80 1.27 12.38
CA GLY A 52 0.36 1.07 11.51
C GLY A 52 0.16 1.41 10.04
N ILE A 53 -0.95 2.01 9.68
CA ILE A 53 -1.15 2.50 8.31
C ILE A 53 -0.17 3.65 8.06
N ARG A 54 0.42 3.66 6.88
CA ARG A 54 1.44 4.64 6.49
C ARG A 54 0.96 5.54 5.36
N LYS A 55 1.56 6.73 5.30
CA LYS A 55 1.35 7.66 4.19
C LYS A 55 2.70 8.06 3.60
N CYS A 56 2.76 8.17 2.29
CA CYS A 56 3.93 8.69 1.61
C CYS A 56 3.51 9.54 0.42
N ARG A 57 4.47 10.25 -0.15
CA ARG A 57 4.27 11.08 -1.33
C ARG A 57 4.89 10.42 -2.55
N TRP A 58 4.24 10.61 -3.68
CA TRP A 58 4.79 10.27 -4.98
C TRP A 58 4.66 11.47 -5.90
N THR A 59 5.76 11.93 -6.46
CA THR A 59 5.75 13.07 -7.38
C THR A 59 5.79 12.55 -8.82
N CYS A 60 4.76 12.90 -9.59
CA CYS A 60 4.67 12.49 -10.98
C CYS A 60 5.54 13.38 -11.86
N ARG A 61 6.39 12.78 -12.70
CA ARG A 61 7.31 13.53 -13.55
C ARG A 61 6.61 14.44 -14.55
N ASN A 62 5.44 14.01 -15.06
CA ASN A 62 4.75 14.71 -16.13
C ASN A 62 3.74 15.76 -15.68
N GLN A 63 3.56 15.93 -14.38
CA GLN A 63 2.59 16.88 -13.85
C GLN A 63 3.21 18.13 -13.23
N GLY A 64 4.51 18.29 -13.34
CA GLY A 64 5.21 19.43 -12.80
C GLY A 64 5.04 19.58 -11.30
N LYS A 65 5.04 20.83 -10.82
CA LYS A 65 5.01 21.12 -9.38
C LYS A 65 3.67 20.85 -8.71
N ARG A 66 2.61 20.56 -9.48
CA ARG A 66 1.26 20.37 -8.96
C ARG A 66 0.91 18.91 -8.71
N GLY A 67 1.77 17.99 -9.10
CA GLY A 67 1.42 16.60 -9.29
C GLY A 67 1.76 15.65 -8.16
N GLY A 68 1.71 16.07 -6.94
CA GLY A 68 1.95 15.17 -5.82
C GLY A 68 0.76 14.26 -5.55
N LEU A 69 1.04 12.96 -5.45
CA LEU A 69 0.06 11.99 -4.95
C LEU A 69 0.37 11.65 -3.50
N ARG A 70 -0.67 11.42 -2.73
CA ARG A 70 -0.58 10.85 -1.40
C ARG A 70 -0.98 9.39 -1.50
N ILE A 71 -0.11 8.51 -1.04
CA ILE A 71 -0.34 7.06 -1.05
C ILE A 71 -0.56 6.63 0.38
N ILE A 72 -1.70 6.01 0.63
CA ILE A 72 -2.04 5.46 1.94
C ILE A 72 -1.94 3.95 1.80
N TYR A 73 -1.08 3.33 2.60
CA TYR A 73 -0.82 1.90 2.47
C TYR A 73 -0.55 1.25 3.81
N TYR A 74 -0.61 -0.05 3.84
CA TYR A 74 -0.29 -0.84 5.02
C TYR A 74 0.80 -1.85 4.69
N PHE A 75 1.82 -1.87 5.51
CA PHE A 75 2.87 -2.89 5.51
C PHE A 75 3.01 -3.45 6.92
N ARG A 76 2.80 -4.74 7.06
CA ARG A 76 2.97 -5.40 8.34
C ARG A 76 4.34 -6.08 8.45
N ASP A 77 4.59 -7.03 7.54
CA ASP A 77 5.82 -7.81 7.49
C ASP A 77 5.90 -8.54 6.14
N LEU A 78 6.89 -9.41 5.99
CA LEU A 78 7.13 -10.13 4.75
C LEU A 78 6.13 -11.26 4.47
N ASN A 79 5.22 -11.54 5.40
CA ASN A 79 4.24 -12.63 5.28
C ASN A 79 2.95 -12.21 4.59
N MET A 80 2.78 -10.93 4.31
CA MET A 80 1.64 -10.46 3.53
C MET A 80 2.08 -9.33 2.59
N PRO A 81 1.35 -9.10 1.49
CA PRO A 81 1.69 -8.02 0.58
C PRO A 81 1.52 -6.65 1.24
N VAL A 82 2.23 -5.67 0.71
CA VAL A 82 1.91 -4.27 0.99
C VAL A 82 0.57 -3.97 0.33
N VAL A 83 -0.38 -3.43 1.06
CA VAL A 83 -1.71 -3.15 0.54
C VAL A 83 -1.90 -1.65 0.38
N ILE A 84 -2.11 -1.18 -0.84
CA ILE A 84 -2.44 0.22 -1.09
C ILE A 84 -3.93 0.39 -0.83
N LEU A 85 -4.25 1.23 0.15
CA LEU A 85 -5.62 1.42 0.64
C LEU A 85 -6.31 2.61 -0.02
N ALA A 86 -5.57 3.66 -0.34
CA ALA A 86 -6.13 4.86 -0.96
C ALA A 86 -5.02 5.67 -1.63
N VAL A 87 -5.41 6.40 -2.66
CA VAL A 87 -4.54 7.34 -3.37
C VAL A 87 -5.36 8.61 -3.59
N TYR A 88 -4.77 9.76 -3.32
CA TYR A 88 -5.44 11.02 -3.62
C TYR A 88 -4.42 12.11 -3.96
N GLN A 89 -4.87 13.09 -4.71
CA GLN A 89 -4.04 14.24 -5.04
C GLN A 89 -4.00 15.20 -3.85
N LYS A 90 -2.84 15.74 -3.59
CA LYS A 90 -2.64 16.66 -2.45
C LYS A 90 -3.62 17.83 -2.47
N ARG A 91 -3.97 18.32 -3.66
CA ARG A 91 -4.92 19.45 -3.80
C ARG A 91 -6.36 19.09 -3.44
N GLU A 92 -6.70 17.80 -3.44
CA GLU A 92 -8.06 17.34 -3.15
C GLU A 92 -8.31 17.29 -1.66
N LYS A 93 -7.31 16.85 -0.90
CA LYS A 93 -7.38 16.85 0.56
C LYS A 93 -5.97 16.74 1.14
N LEU A 94 -5.80 17.30 2.33
CA LEU A 94 -4.52 17.30 3.02
C LEU A 94 -4.34 16.11 3.95
N ASN A 95 -5.39 15.70 4.63
CA ASN A 95 -5.33 14.65 5.64
C ASN A 95 -6.57 13.78 5.59
N LEU A 96 -6.42 12.56 6.10
CA LEU A 96 -7.56 11.67 6.31
C LEU A 96 -8.44 12.20 7.44
N THR A 97 -9.75 12.07 7.28
CA THR A 97 -10.69 12.36 8.37
C THR A 97 -10.61 11.26 9.42
N MET A 98 -11.11 11.54 10.61
CA MET A 98 -11.16 10.54 11.68
C MET A 98 -11.98 9.32 11.26
N ARG A 99 -13.08 9.54 10.54
CA ARG A 99 -13.93 8.47 10.02
C ARG A 99 -13.16 7.57 9.04
N GLU A 100 -12.43 8.20 8.11
CA GLU A 100 -11.60 7.45 7.15
C GLU A 100 -10.53 6.63 7.85
N LYS A 101 -9.86 7.20 8.86
CA LYS A 101 -8.86 6.48 9.64
C LYS A 101 -9.45 5.23 10.31
N LYS A 102 -10.63 5.38 10.92
CA LYS A 102 -11.31 4.26 11.59
C LYS A 102 -11.72 3.17 10.60
N MET A 103 -12.24 3.56 9.45
CA MET A 103 -12.63 2.61 8.41
C MET A 103 -11.43 1.84 7.88
N MET A 104 -10.34 2.53 7.63
CA MET A 104 -9.11 1.91 7.13
C MET A 104 -8.47 0.98 8.16
N ALA A 105 -8.46 1.39 9.43
CA ALA A 105 -7.93 0.55 10.51
C ALA A 105 -8.73 -0.75 10.64
N LYS A 106 -10.05 -0.67 10.53
CA LYS A 106 -10.91 -1.85 10.57
C LYS A 106 -10.65 -2.77 9.38
N LEU A 107 -10.52 -2.20 8.19
CA LEU A 107 -10.19 -2.97 6.98
C LEU A 107 -8.84 -3.69 7.13
N VAL A 108 -7.84 -3.01 7.67
CA VAL A 108 -6.53 -3.59 7.90
C VAL A 108 -6.62 -4.78 8.86
N ASP A 109 -7.37 -4.64 9.96
CA ASP A 109 -7.55 -5.72 10.91
C ASP A 109 -8.15 -6.97 10.24
N GLU A 110 -9.14 -6.77 9.37
CA GLU A 110 -9.76 -7.85 8.61
C GLU A 110 -8.78 -8.49 7.63
N LEU A 111 -7.97 -7.69 6.93
CA LEU A 111 -6.96 -8.19 6.00
C LEU A 111 -5.89 -9.01 6.72
N VAL A 112 -5.41 -8.52 7.86
CA VAL A 112 -4.42 -9.22 8.67
C VAL A 112 -4.95 -10.57 9.13
N GLU A 113 -6.20 -10.63 9.53
CA GLU A 113 -6.85 -11.88 9.95
C GLU A 113 -6.91 -12.88 8.80
N VAL A 114 -7.34 -12.43 7.61
CA VAL A 114 -7.42 -13.28 6.42
C VAL A 114 -6.04 -13.84 6.04
N TYR A 115 -5.03 -13.00 5.97
CA TYR A 115 -3.68 -13.45 5.65
C TYR A 115 -3.09 -14.36 6.73
N GLY A 116 -3.40 -14.09 8.00
CA GLY A 116 -3.00 -14.94 9.10
C GLY A 116 -3.60 -16.35 9.00
N VAL A 117 -4.86 -16.43 8.67
CA VAL A 117 -5.55 -17.73 8.45
C VAL A 117 -4.92 -18.47 7.29
N ARG A 118 -4.69 -17.79 6.15
CA ARG A 118 -4.05 -18.43 4.98
C ARG A 118 -2.66 -18.95 5.30
N LEU A 119 -1.87 -18.19 6.04
CA LEU A 119 -0.52 -18.59 6.43
C LEU A 119 -0.56 -19.81 7.33
N ARG A 120 -1.44 -19.85 8.32
CA ARG A 120 -1.60 -20.99 9.21
C ARG A 120 -2.02 -22.24 8.45
N SER A 121 -2.94 -22.11 7.50
CA SER A 121 -3.39 -23.21 6.66
C SER A 121 -2.26 -23.76 5.80
N ALA A 122 -1.43 -22.90 5.22
CA ALA A 122 -0.27 -23.31 4.42
C ALA A 122 0.76 -24.05 5.26
N VAL A 123 1.05 -23.56 6.46
CA VAL A 123 1.97 -24.21 7.39
C VAL A 123 1.44 -25.57 7.81
N SER A 124 0.16 -25.67 8.12
CA SER A 124 -0.48 -26.93 8.51
C SER A 124 -0.39 -27.97 7.39
N ARG A 125 -0.63 -27.56 6.14
CA ARG A 125 -0.52 -28.47 4.99
C ARG A 125 0.90 -28.92 4.74
N ALA A 126 1.87 -28.03 4.91
CA ALA A 126 3.28 -28.36 4.75
C ALA A 126 3.78 -29.31 5.84
N ALA A 127 3.24 -29.22 7.05
CA ALA A 127 3.60 -30.07 8.19
C ALA A 127 2.93 -31.44 8.15
N GLY A 128 1.82 -31.55 7.44
CA GLY A 128 1.09 -32.78 7.30
C GLY A 128 1.57 -33.60 6.14
#